data_0d34768a7d8696a1e29bdad06a8165a5
#
_entry.id   0d34768a7d8696a1e29bdad06a8165a5
#
_cell.length_a   1.000
_cell.length_b   1.000
_cell.length_c   1.000
_cell.angle_alpha   90.00
_cell.angle_beta   90.00
_cell.angle_gamma   90.00
#
_symmetry.space_group_name_H-M   'P 1'
#
loop_
_entity.id
_entity.type
_entity.pdbx_description
1 polymer ?
#
loop_
_entity_poly.entity_id
_entity_poly.type
_entity_poly.pdbx_seq_one_letter_code
_entity_poly.pdbx_strand_id
1 'polypeptide(L)'
;MNVNTSPVTYSSIVEIGELAAKLEKETGDKYLKLHRGVMDVTTIDLNSFAQNIDFNQKKIQQYGGNDGDAGLIDTIKDKFHLNGHYVMTVPGGMATLDVVINSLSDKTFWVPKYHWGSWNKILTIHGKDIKTFNDFDIKNVEVGEGVVMLCYPSNPTGYAPKFEDLKAFADVCKERNQTLILDLPYYYLFNDMSDKIYELYSDNVIVISSFSKSVGLSGLRIGYIATKNKELYDTMKIRSLYKYNSISTVPQEIINQLLTSNKGQTAFDNYRMKTKAEITKNIKYLSDNGLLFDEYTDIPTGPFAIINKTFDELLSAKISSVPLNKFTFKNTEEHLKNVSRISVSVDHNLFVEYFDRLMKKS
;
A
#
# COMPACT_ATOMS: atom_id res chain seq x y z
N MET A 1 32.04 -11.98 17.42
CA MET A 1 31.46 -10.84 16.69
C MET A 1 30.24 -10.36 17.47
N ASN A 2 30.19 -9.09 17.85
CA ASN A 2 29.00 -8.52 18.50
C ASN A 2 28.05 -8.03 17.41
N VAL A 3 26.77 -8.49 17.44
CA VAL A 3 25.75 -8.17 16.44
C VAL A 3 24.73 -7.25 17.10
N ASN A 4 24.43 -6.13 16.46
CA ASN A 4 23.31 -5.29 16.84
C ASN A 4 22.01 -5.95 16.31
N THR A 5 21.27 -6.63 17.19
CA THR A 5 20.06 -7.37 16.81
C THR A 5 18.94 -6.43 16.41
N SER A 6 18.14 -6.83 15.42
CA SER A 6 16.96 -6.06 15.01
C SER A 6 15.94 -5.93 16.16
N PRO A 7 15.38 -4.75 16.43
CA PRO A 7 14.32 -4.58 17.42
C PRO A 7 12.97 -5.17 16.97
N VAL A 8 12.89 -5.70 15.74
CA VAL A 8 11.66 -6.23 15.14
C VAL A 8 11.89 -7.65 14.59
N THR A 9 10.82 -8.44 14.61
CA THR A 9 10.79 -9.81 14.08
C THR A 9 10.54 -9.84 12.57
N TYR A 10 10.72 -11.00 11.96
CA TYR A 10 10.42 -11.23 10.55
C TYR A 10 8.93 -10.98 10.21
N SER A 11 8.59 -10.86 8.93
CA SER A 11 7.23 -10.52 8.49
C SER A 11 6.33 -11.75 8.50
N SER A 12 5.22 -11.73 9.25
CA SER A 12 4.24 -12.82 9.26
C SER A 12 3.64 -13.10 7.86
N ILE A 13 3.53 -12.07 7.00
CA ILE A 13 3.06 -12.25 5.61
C ILE A 13 4.05 -13.11 4.81
N VAL A 14 5.35 -12.92 5.04
CA VAL A 14 6.39 -13.72 4.35
C VAL A 14 6.40 -15.15 4.90
N GLU A 15 6.36 -15.31 6.22
CA GLU A 15 6.30 -16.63 6.87
C GLU A 15 5.10 -17.47 6.39
N ILE A 16 3.92 -16.85 6.24
CA ILE A 16 2.73 -17.51 5.68
C ILE A 16 2.95 -17.90 4.22
N GLY A 17 3.63 -17.06 3.45
CA GLY A 17 3.98 -17.36 2.07
C GLY A 17 4.93 -18.57 1.94
N GLU A 18 5.91 -18.66 2.83
CA GLU A 18 6.84 -19.79 2.92
C GLU A 18 6.12 -21.07 3.35
N LEU A 19 5.19 -20.97 4.33
CA LEU A 19 4.35 -22.09 4.75
C LEU A 19 3.49 -22.61 3.59
N ALA A 20 2.80 -21.73 2.87
CA ALA A 20 1.98 -22.13 1.72
C ALA A 20 2.80 -22.82 0.63
N ALA A 21 3.98 -22.28 0.31
CA ALA A 21 4.90 -22.88 -0.68
C ALA A 21 5.43 -24.26 -0.22
N LYS A 22 5.72 -24.42 1.08
CA LYS A 22 6.11 -25.70 1.67
C LYS A 22 4.99 -26.73 1.54
N LEU A 23 3.77 -26.37 1.91
CA LEU A 23 2.60 -27.26 1.82
C LEU A 23 2.30 -27.66 0.36
N GLU A 24 2.39 -26.73 -0.59
CA GLU A 24 2.26 -27.02 -2.03
C GLU A 24 3.27 -28.10 -2.48
N LYS A 25 4.51 -27.99 -2.01
CA LYS A 25 5.57 -28.96 -2.35
C LYS A 25 5.35 -30.32 -1.70
N GLU A 26 4.84 -30.37 -0.48
CA GLU A 26 4.65 -31.62 0.29
C GLU A 26 3.38 -32.37 -0.17
N THR A 27 2.32 -31.67 -0.51
CA THR A 27 1.02 -32.29 -0.83
C THR A 27 0.72 -32.39 -2.33
N GLY A 28 1.41 -31.62 -3.17
CA GLY A 28 1.09 -31.46 -4.59
C GLY A 28 -0.14 -30.60 -4.88
N ASP A 29 -0.83 -30.11 -3.84
CA ASP A 29 -2.00 -29.23 -3.96
C ASP A 29 -1.59 -27.79 -4.28
N LYS A 30 -2.42 -27.07 -5.00
CA LYS A 30 -2.26 -25.62 -5.22
C LYS A 30 -3.04 -24.85 -4.15
N TYR A 31 -2.44 -23.77 -3.67
CA TYR A 31 -3.08 -22.84 -2.72
C TYR A 31 -3.46 -21.54 -3.40
N LEU A 32 -4.67 -21.04 -3.11
CA LEU A 32 -5.05 -19.68 -3.45
C LEU A 32 -4.34 -18.70 -2.51
N LYS A 33 -3.41 -17.90 -3.05
CA LYS A 33 -2.47 -17.08 -2.25
C LYS A 33 -3.03 -15.70 -1.95
N LEU A 34 -3.95 -15.58 -0.99
CA LEU A 34 -4.59 -14.34 -0.59
C LEU A 34 -3.89 -13.62 0.58
N HIS A 35 -2.80 -14.18 1.12
CA HIS A 35 -2.02 -13.57 2.20
C HIS A 35 -1.23 -12.34 1.76
N ARG A 36 -0.91 -12.21 0.46
CA ARG A 36 -0.17 -11.07 -0.09
C ARG A 36 -1.10 -10.00 -0.65
N GLY A 37 -0.69 -8.73 -0.55
CA GLY A 37 -1.34 -7.64 -1.25
C GLY A 37 -0.81 -7.49 -2.69
N VAL A 38 -0.74 -8.58 -3.44
CA VAL A 38 -0.38 -8.56 -4.86
C VAL A 38 -1.66 -8.45 -5.67
N MET A 39 -1.66 -7.62 -6.69
CA MET A 39 -2.76 -7.51 -7.65
C MET A 39 -2.54 -8.60 -8.71
N ASP A 40 -3.22 -9.74 -8.59
CA ASP A 40 -3.01 -10.95 -9.39
C ASP A 40 -4.20 -11.24 -10.33
N VAL A 41 -4.69 -10.19 -10.98
CA VAL A 41 -5.80 -10.28 -11.96
C VAL A 41 -5.27 -10.26 -13.39
N THR A 42 -4.37 -9.34 -13.68
CA THR A 42 -3.81 -9.13 -15.01
C THR A 42 -2.44 -8.45 -14.91
N THR A 43 -1.68 -8.51 -15.99
CA THR A 43 -0.35 -7.89 -16.07
C THR A 43 -0.29 -6.86 -17.19
N ILE A 44 0.67 -5.94 -17.09
CA ILE A 44 1.02 -5.00 -18.16
C ILE A 44 2.18 -5.61 -18.95
N ASP A 45 2.08 -5.60 -20.29
CA ASP A 45 3.20 -6.00 -21.16
C ASP A 45 4.31 -4.94 -21.13
N LEU A 46 5.34 -5.19 -20.31
CA LEU A 46 6.47 -4.29 -20.16
C LEU A 46 7.45 -4.34 -21.35
N ASN A 47 7.47 -5.40 -22.15
CA ASN A 47 8.37 -5.49 -23.31
C ASN A 47 8.12 -4.33 -24.27
N SER A 48 6.87 -3.96 -24.44
CA SER A 48 6.45 -2.87 -25.32
C SER A 48 6.96 -1.48 -24.91
N PHE A 49 7.39 -1.31 -23.67
CA PHE A 49 8.00 -0.09 -23.13
C PHE A 49 9.51 -0.22 -23.06
N ALA A 50 10.03 -1.38 -22.63
CA ALA A 50 11.46 -1.65 -22.53
C ALA A 50 12.18 -1.55 -23.88
N GLN A 51 11.53 -1.94 -24.98
CA GLN A 51 12.08 -1.84 -26.34
C GLN A 51 12.37 -0.39 -26.78
N ASN A 52 11.73 0.60 -26.16
CA ASN A 52 11.94 2.01 -26.47
C ASN A 52 13.07 2.64 -25.64
N ILE A 53 13.72 1.87 -24.78
CA ILE A 53 14.81 2.37 -23.93
C ILE A 53 16.12 2.20 -24.70
N ASP A 54 16.77 3.32 -25.00
CA ASP A 54 18.14 3.30 -25.50
C ASP A 54 19.13 3.12 -24.34
N PHE A 55 19.60 1.89 -24.14
CA PHE A 55 20.54 1.53 -23.08
C PHE A 55 21.94 2.18 -23.24
N ASN A 56 22.24 2.81 -24.38
CA ASN A 56 23.48 3.55 -24.58
C ASN A 56 23.42 4.99 -24.06
N GLN A 57 22.27 5.48 -23.67
CA GLN A 57 22.16 6.82 -23.09
C GLN A 57 22.91 6.93 -21.75
N LYS A 58 23.61 8.04 -21.56
CA LYS A 58 24.37 8.31 -20.34
C LYS A 58 23.50 8.22 -19.07
N LYS A 59 22.23 8.66 -19.13
CA LYS A 59 21.28 8.58 -18.00
C LYS A 59 21.00 7.14 -17.52
N ILE A 60 21.22 6.13 -18.39
CA ILE A 60 21.06 4.72 -18.03
C ILE A 60 22.33 4.14 -17.43
N GLN A 61 23.50 4.61 -17.86
CA GLN A 61 24.79 4.06 -17.49
C GLN A 61 25.46 4.78 -16.33
N GLN A 62 24.95 5.94 -15.91
CA GLN A 62 25.50 6.76 -14.85
C GLN A 62 24.50 6.91 -13.70
N TYR A 63 24.99 7.40 -12.55
CA TYR A 63 24.11 7.73 -11.44
C TYR A 63 23.09 8.79 -11.85
N GLY A 64 21.83 8.54 -11.53
CA GLY A 64 20.73 9.53 -11.66
C GLY A 64 20.77 10.57 -10.54
N GLY A 65 19.79 11.47 -10.55
CA GLY A 65 19.57 12.41 -9.44
C GLY A 65 19.27 11.69 -8.13
N ASN A 66 19.69 12.28 -7.00
CA ASN A 66 19.47 11.71 -5.67
C ASN A 66 17.98 11.73 -5.27
N ASP A 67 17.18 12.56 -5.90
CA ASP A 67 15.74 12.68 -5.76
C ASP A 67 14.96 11.94 -6.86
N GLY A 68 15.67 11.36 -7.84
CA GLY A 68 15.11 10.58 -8.92
C GLY A 68 15.31 11.18 -10.31
N ASP A 69 14.65 10.58 -11.32
CA ASP A 69 14.65 11.08 -12.70
C ASP A 69 13.74 12.29 -12.81
N ALA A 70 14.27 13.41 -13.32
CA ALA A 70 13.54 14.67 -13.43
C ALA A 70 12.28 14.54 -14.29
N GLY A 71 12.36 13.79 -15.41
CA GLY A 71 11.22 13.58 -16.30
C GLY A 71 10.09 12.80 -15.61
N LEU A 72 10.41 11.77 -14.84
CA LEU A 72 9.42 11.06 -14.05
C LEU A 72 8.85 11.92 -12.93
N ILE A 73 9.68 12.71 -12.24
CA ILE A 73 9.23 13.63 -11.18
C ILE A 73 8.22 14.65 -11.74
N ASP A 74 8.51 15.25 -12.90
CA ASP A 74 7.61 16.21 -13.53
C ASP A 74 6.30 15.52 -13.98
N THR A 75 6.39 14.31 -14.52
CA THR A 75 5.20 13.49 -14.84
C THR A 75 4.36 13.17 -13.61
N ILE A 76 4.98 12.82 -12.48
CA ILE A 76 4.28 12.57 -11.21
C ILE A 76 3.57 13.84 -10.74
N LYS A 77 4.23 15.00 -10.78
CA LYS A 77 3.62 16.27 -10.39
C LYS A 77 2.39 16.60 -11.24
N ASP A 78 2.49 16.43 -12.54
CA ASP A 78 1.39 16.72 -13.46
C ASP A 78 0.22 15.73 -13.27
N LYS A 79 0.50 14.42 -13.36
CA LYS A 79 -0.54 13.39 -13.36
C LYS A 79 -1.26 13.22 -12.02
N PHE A 80 -0.59 13.49 -10.90
CA PHE A 80 -1.13 13.29 -9.55
C PHE A 80 -1.43 14.60 -8.81
N HIS A 81 -1.54 15.72 -9.56
CA HIS A 81 -1.90 17.06 -9.03
C HIS A 81 -0.97 17.53 -7.90
N LEU A 82 0.32 17.25 -8.02
CA LEU A 82 1.35 17.62 -7.05
C LEU A 82 2.15 18.87 -7.47
N ASN A 83 1.60 19.68 -8.37
CA ASN A 83 2.18 20.95 -8.73
C ASN A 83 2.32 21.85 -7.48
N GLY A 84 3.50 22.44 -7.29
CA GLY A 84 3.83 23.18 -6.07
C GLY A 84 4.37 22.32 -4.92
N HIS A 85 4.47 20.99 -5.08
CA HIS A 85 5.15 20.11 -4.13
C HIS A 85 6.61 19.84 -4.55
N TYR A 86 7.44 19.60 -3.55
CA TYR A 86 8.72 18.92 -3.72
C TYR A 86 8.45 17.43 -3.80
N VAL A 87 8.87 16.80 -4.89
CA VAL A 87 8.65 15.38 -5.16
C VAL A 87 9.97 14.66 -5.29
N MET A 88 10.08 13.49 -4.71
CA MET A 88 11.22 12.59 -4.92
C MET A 88 10.74 11.16 -5.14
N THR A 89 11.47 10.41 -5.95
CA THR A 89 11.27 8.96 -6.12
C THR A 89 12.19 8.17 -5.21
N VAL A 90 11.75 6.98 -4.78
CA VAL A 90 12.47 6.09 -3.85
C VAL A 90 12.21 4.62 -4.22
N PRO A 91 13.00 3.66 -3.69
CA PRO A 91 12.85 2.22 -4.03
C PRO A 91 11.57 1.57 -3.48
N GLY A 92 10.40 2.03 -3.93
CA GLY A 92 9.08 1.49 -3.58
C GLY A 92 8.54 1.96 -2.21
N GLY A 93 7.32 1.53 -1.86
CA GLY A 93 6.58 2.02 -0.70
C GLY A 93 7.25 1.78 0.68
N MET A 94 8.08 0.74 0.84
CA MET A 94 8.85 0.57 2.09
C MET A 94 9.87 1.69 2.29
N ALA A 95 10.52 2.12 1.22
CA ALA A 95 11.48 3.21 1.30
C ALA A 95 10.79 4.58 1.50
N THR A 96 9.56 4.79 0.97
CA THR A 96 8.81 6.02 1.26
C THR A 96 8.57 6.16 2.76
N LEU A 97 8.06 5.10 3.41
CA LEU A 97 7.79 5.08 4.84
C LEU A 97 9.07 5.32 5.66
N ASP A 98 10.12 4.57 5.35
CA ASP A 98 11.36 4.63 6.11
C ASP A 98 12.04 6.01 6.02
N VAL A 99 12.07 6.61 4.83
CA VAL A 99 12.65 7.95 4.63
C VAL A 99 11.83 9.02 5.35
N VAL A 100 10.49 8.98 5.21
CA VAL A 100 9.61 9.97 5.85
C VAL A 100 9.68 9.86 7.36
N ILE A 101 9.45 8.68 7.94
CA ILE A 101 9.41 8.47 9.40
C ILE A 101 10.76 8.82 10.05
N ASN A 102 11.87 8.45 9.40
CA ASN A 102 13.20 8.81 9.88
C ASN A 102 13.49 10.31 9.79
N SER A 103 12.81 11.05 8.93
CA SER A 103 13.05 12.50 8.74
C SER A 103 12.20 13.38 9.65
N LEU A 104 11.18 12.83 10.30
CA LEU A 104 10.34 13.55 11.25
C LEU A 104 10.89 13.42 12.67
N SER A 105 10.96 14.55 13.40
CA SER A 105 11.41 14.60 14.80
C SER A 105 10.37 14.09 15.78
N ASP A 106 9.09 14.10 15.40
CA ASP A 106 7.99 13.66 16.25
C ASP A 106 8.21 12.27 16.83
N LYS A 107 7.86 12.10 18.08
CA LYS A 107 7.95 10.82 18.80
C LYS A 107 6.68 9.99 18.63
N THR A 108 5.51 10.62 18.69
CA THR A 108 4.21 9.95 18.67
C THR A 108 3.64 9.89 17.25
N PHE A 109 3.23 8.68 16.86
CA PHE A 109 2.56 8.40 15.60
C PHE A 109 1.19 7.77 15.88
N TRP A 110 0.15 8.36 15.31
CA TRP A 110 -1.22 7.86 15.35
C TRP A 110 -1.51 7.08 14.08
N VAL A 111 -1.92 5.82 14.24
CA VAL A 111 -2.23 4.91 13.13
C VAL A 111 -3.64 4.33 13.33
N PRO A 112 -4.36 3.90 12.27
CA PRO A 112 -5.62 3.19 12.43
C PRO A 112 -5.48 1.97 13.35
N LYS A 113 -6.56 1.58 14.03
CA LYS A 113 -6.62 0.35 14.86
C LYS A 113 -6.12 -0.86 14.09
N TYR A 114 -6.60 -1.00 12.85
CA TYR A 114 -6.15 -2.01 11.91
C TYR A 114 -5.28 -1.33 10.85
N HIS A 115 -4.00 -1.63 10.83
CA HIS A 115 -3.05 -1.03 9.89
C HIS A 115 -2.02 -2.04 9.40
N TRP A 116 -1.35 -1.71 8.31
CA TRP A 116 -0.32 -2.58 7.75
C TRP A 116 0.82 -2.82 8.75
N GLY A 117 1.06 -4.10 9.10
CA GLY A 117 2.03 -4.47 10.13
C GLY A 117 3.47 -3.95 9.90
N SER A 118 3.84 -3.59 8.66
CA SER A 118 5.14 -2.96 8.40
C SER A 118 5.23 -1.54 8.97
N TRP A 119 4.13 -0.82 9.18
CA TRP A 119 4.16 0.47 9.85
C TRP A 119 4.69 0.32 11.28
N ASN A 120 4.16 -0.64 12.05
CA ASN A 120 4.69 -0.96 13.39
C ASN A 120 6.20 -1.23 13.37
N LYS A 121 6.64 -2.05 12.41
CA LYS A 121 8.04 -2.43 12.30
C LYS A 121 8.94 -1.21 12.03
N ILE A 122 8.58 -0.37 11.05
CA ILE A 122 9.37 0.81 10.70
C ILE A 122 9.34 1.84 11.83
N LEU A 123 8.18 2.10 12.43
CA LEU A 123 8.05 2.99 13.58
C LEU A 123 8.92 2.51 14.76
N THR A 124 8.88 1.22 15.07
CA THR A 124 9.72 0.62 16.12
C THR A 124 11.22 0.74 15.82
N ILE A 125 11.64 0.49 14.56
CA ILE A 125 13.04 0.63 14.14
C ILE A 125 13.54 2.07 14.38
N HIS A 126 12.67 3.07 14.17
CA HIS A 126 13.00 4.47 14.38
C HIS A 126 12.69 5.00 15.80
N GLY A 127 12.36 4.11 16.75
CA GLY A 127 12.10 4.47 18.15
C GLY A 127 10.93 5.41 18.34
N LYS A 128 9.88 5.26 17.51
CA LYS A 128 8.65 6.05 17.58
C LYS A 128 7.61 5.38 18.47
N ASP A 129 6.84 6.20 19.17
CA ASP A 129 5.71 5.76 19.98
C ASP A 129 4.46 5.64 19.12
N ILE A 130 3.71 4.55 19.29
CA ILE A 130 2.54 4.24 18.44
C ILE A 130 1.29 4.35 19.28
N LYS A 131 0.32 5.13 18.78
CA LYS A 131 -1.05 5.23 19.29
C LYS A 131 -2.02 4.87 18.16
N THR A 132 -3.21 4.41 18.53
CA THR A 132 -4.20 3.96 17.54
C THR A 132 -5.50 4.74 17.64
N PHE A 133 -6.21 4.84 16.50
CA PHE A 133 -7.56 5.39 16.39
C PHE A 133 -8.44 4.47 15.53
N ASN A 134 -9.76 4.65 15.61
CA ASN A 134 -10.72 3.89 14.80
C ASN A 134 -11.05 4.65 13.51
N ASP A 135 -10.56 4.16 12.37
CA ASP A 135 -10.77 4.76 11.05
C ASP A 135 -12.12 4.39 10.39
N PHE A 136 -12.89 3.45 10.95
CA PHE A 136 -14.27 3.18 10.51
C PHE A 136 -15.25 4.32 10.84
N ASP A 137 -14.87 5.19 11.77
CA ASP A 137 -15.64 6.39 12.13
C ASP A 137 -14.74 7.63 12.13
N ILE A 138 -14.05 7.85 11.02
CA ILE A 138 -12.97 8.84 10.88
C ILE A 138 -13.41 10.27 11.21
N LYS A 139 -14.68 10.63 10.99
CA LYS A 139 -15.23 11.96 11.28
C LYS A 139 -15.29 12.29 12.77
N ASN A 140 -15.37 11.28 13.65
CA ASN A 140 -15.44 11.42 15.09
C ASN A 140 -14.11 11.07 15.78
N VAL A 141 -13.03 10.86 15.00
CA VAL A 141 -11.72 10.51 15.54
C VAL A 141 -11.08 11.71 16.23
N GLU A 142 -10.68 11.49 17.48
CA GLU A 142 -9.81 12.39 18.22
C GLU A 142 -8.39 11.83 18.28
N VAL A 143 -7.44 12.57 17.72
CA VAL A 143 -6.01 12.29 17.82
C VAL A 143 -5.34 13.41 18.62
N GLY A 144 -4.42 13.04 19.50
CA GLY A 144 -3.61 14.00 20.25
C GLY A 144 -2.41 14.48 19.43
N GLU A 145 -1.47 15.16 20.05
CA GLU A 145 -0.24 15.63 19.39
C GLU A 145 0.53 14.50 18.71
N GLY A 146 1.21 14.83 17.59
CA GLY A 146 2.05 13.93 16.83
C GLY A 146 1.67 13.84 15.35
N VAL A 147 2.23 12.85 14.69
CA VAL A 147 2.00 12.57 13.28
C VAL A 147 0.84 11.59 13.11
N VAL A 148 -0.06 11.86 12.20
CA VAL A 148 -1.15 10.96 11.83
C VAL A 148 -0.79 10.23 10.54
N MET A 149 -0.99 8.92 10.48
CA MET A 149 -0.80 8.12 9.27
C MET A 149 -2.12 7.49 8.84
N LEU A 150 -2.46 7.62 7.56
CA LEU A 150 -3.67 7.04 6.99
C LEU A 150 -3.37 6.41 5.63
N CYS A 151 -3.80 5.16 5.41
CA CYS A 151 -3.77 4.49 4.11
C CYS A 151 -5.17 4.53 3.47
N TYR A 152 -5.25 4.98 2.23
CA TYR A 152 -6.54 5.14 1.54
C TYR A 152 -6.53 4.56 0.13
N PRO A 153 -7.39 3.55 -0.18
CA PRO A 153 -8.13 2.68 0.74
C PRO A 153 -7.23 1.94 1.72
N SER A 154 -7.78 1.55 2.88
CA SER A 154 -7.02 0.96 3.98
C SER A 154 -6.44 -0.43 3.66
N ASN A 155 -5.28 -0.71 4.18
CA ASN A 155 -4.73 -2.05 4.36
C ASN A 155 -4.54 -2.27 5.88
N PRO A 156 -5.28 -3.20 6.50
CA PRO A 156 -5.81 -4.46 5.96
C PRO A 156 -7.29 -4.45 5.57
N THR A 157 -8.05 -3.43 5.91
CA THR A 157 -9.51 -3.51 5.90
C THR A 157 -10.14 -3.38 4.51
N GLY A 158 -9.45 -2.80 3.54
CA GLY A 158 -10.04 -2.41 2.26
C GLY A 158 -11.08 -1.28 2.39
N TYR A 159 -11.31 -0.78 3.61
CA TYR A 159 -12.25 0.29 3.88
C TYR A 159 -11.74 1.62 3.30
N ALA A 160 -12.67 2.36 2.74
CA ALA A 160 -12.44 3.71 2.24
C ALA A 160 -13.53 4.62 2.80
N PRO A 161 -13.23 5.49 3.78
CA PRO A 161 -14.19 6.47 4.25
C PRO A 161 -14.68 7.35 3.11
N LYS A 162 -15.86 7.93 3.25
CA LYS A 162 -16.38 8.92 2.28
C LYS A 162 -15.41 10.09 2.18
N PHE A 163 -15.28 10.63 0.99
CA PHE A 163 -14.32 11.71 0.74
C PHE A 163 -14.55 12.92 1.66
N GLU A 164 -15.80 13.28 1.90
CA GLU A 164 -16.19 14.39 2.76
C GLU A 164 -15.74 14.18 4.22
N ASP A 165 -15.88 12.96 4.74
CA ASP A 165 -15.46 12.59 6.10
C ASP A 165 -13.92 12.60 6.21
N LEU A 166 -13.23 12.08 5.19
CA LEU A 166 -11.77 12.12 5.09
C LEU A 166 -11.24 13.56 5.01
N LYS A 167 -11.92 14.41 4.23
CA LYS A 167 -11.57 15.82 4.09
C LYS A 167 -11.75 16.56 5.41
N ALA A 168 -12.88 16.38 6.09
CA ALA A 168 -13.12 16.98 7.40
C ALA A 168 -12.02 16.57 8.42
N PHE A 169 -11.61 15.31 8.43
CA PHE A 169 -10.52 14.83 9.26
C PHE A 169 -9.16 15.48 8.91
N ALA A 170 -8.85 15.61 7.62
CA ALA A 170 -7.63 16.28 7.16
C ALA A 170 -7.63 17.77 7.52
N ASP A 171 -8.78 18.45 7.44
CA ASP A 171 -8.94 19.84 7.83
C ASP A 171 -8.71 20.01 9.36
N VAL A 172 -9.22 19.10 10.19
CA VAL A 172 -8.93 19.08 11.65
C VAL A 172 -7.44 18.89 11.93
N CYS A 173 -6.77 17.98 11.22
CA CYS A 173 -5.31 17.82 11.35
C CYS A 173 -4.57 19.12 10.98
N LYS A 174 -5.01 19.80 9.93
CA LYS A 174 -4.45 21.09 9.50
C LYS A 174 -4.63 22.18 10.56
N GLU A 175 -5.84 22.35 11.08
CA GLU A 175 -6.16 23.34 12.13
C GLU A 175 -5.33 23.13 13.40
N ARG A 176 -5.03 21.89 13.73
CA ARG A 176 -4.19 21.52 14.87
C ARG A 176 -2.69 21.54 14.56
N ASN A 177 -2.29 21.92 13.34
CA ASN A 177 -0.91 21.90 12.85
C ASN A 177 -0.25 20.51 13.00
N GLN A 178 -1.03 19.43 12.79
CA GLN A 178 -0.55 18.06 12.84
C GLN A 178 -0.12 17.58 11.45
N THR A 179 1.01 16.93 11.38
CA THR A 179 1.46 16.29 10.12
C THR A 179 0.55 15.10 9.82
N LEU A 180 -0.01 15.06 8.60
CA LEU A 180 -0.75 13.92 8.06
C LEU A 180 0.06 13.22 6.97
N ILE A 181 0.45 11.97 7.20
CA ILE A 181 1.01 11.10 6.15
C ILE A 181 -0.14 10.39 5.46
N LEU A 182 -0.37 10.71 4.20
CA LEU A 182 -1.40 10.11 3.37
C LEU A 182 -0.75 9.06 2.45
N ASP A 183 -0.95 7.78 2.77
CA ASP A 183 -0.40 6.65 2.02
C ASP A 183 -1.40 6.17 0.98
N LEU A 184 -1.10 6.36 -0.31
CA LEU A 184 -1.99 6.18 -1.45
C LEU A 184 -1.56 5.07 -2.43
N PRO A 185 -1.07 3.90 -1.99
CA PRO A 185 -0.56 2.89 -2.92
C PRO A 185 -1.68 2.25 -3.77
N TYR A 186 -2.92 2.29 -3.29
CA TYR A 186 -4.09 1.67 -3.93
C TYR A 186 -5.02 2.68 -4.59
N TYR A 187 -4.91 3.97 -4.27
CA TYR A 187 -5.89 4.99 -4.62
C TYR A 187 -6.19 5.01 -6.12
N TYR A 188 -5.16 5.12 -6.94
CA TYR A 188 -5.30 5.19 -8.41
C TYR A 188 -5.65 3.86 -9.08
N LEU A 189 -5.82 2.79 -8.33
CA LEU A 189 -6.44 1.54 -8.81
C LEU A 189 -7.96 1.68 -8.90
N PHE A 190 -8.57 2.45 -8.00
CA PHE A 190 -10.01 2.58 -7.85
C PHE A 190 -10.56 3.90 -8.39
N ASN A 191 -9.75 4.94 -8.39
CA ASN A 191 -10.14 6.30 -8.71
C ASN A 191 -9.41 6.81 -9.95
N ASP A 192 -10.05 7.71 -10.66
CA ASP A 192 -9.47 8.39 -11.81
C ASP A 192 -8.35 9.35 -11.36
N MET A 193 -7.41 9.68 -12.24
CA MET A 193 -6.37 10.67 -11.97
C MET A 193 -6.93 12.09 -11.82
N SER A 194 -8.15 12.35 -12.31
CA SER A 194 -8.88 13.61 -12.13
C SER A 194 -9.64 13.71 -10.81
N ASP A 195 -9.62 12.69 -9.98
CA ASP A 195 -10.35 12.64 -8.71
C ASP A 195 -9.81 13.66 -7.69
N LYS A 196 -10.67 14.07 -6.78
CA LYS A 196 -10.50 15.22 -5.88
C LYS A 196 -9.51 15.02 -4.73
N ILE A 197 -8.79 13.89 -4.65
CA ILE A 197 -7.85 13.62 -3.56
C ILE A 197 -6.83 14.76 -3.34
N TYR A 198 -6.51 15.51 -4.39
CA TYR A 198 -5.60 16.65 -4.30
C TYR A 198 -6.14 17.80 -3.40
N GLU A 199 -7.44 17.84 -3.13
CA GLU A 199 -8.02 18.81 -2.18
C GLU A 199 -7.52 18.60 -0.75
N LEU A 200 -6.98 17.42 -0.45
CA LEU A 200 -6.36 17.10 0.84
C LEU A 200 -4.89 17.55 0.94
N TYR A 201 -4.25 17.96 -0.17
CA TYR A 201 -2.79 18.20 -0.23
C TYR A 201 -2.43 19.61 0.31
N SER A 202 -2.71 19.83 1.59
CA SER A 202 -2.31 21.02 2.32
C SER A 202 -0.85 20.97 2.80
N ASP A 203 -0.36 22.06 3.39
CA ASP A 203 1.07 22.21 3.74
C ASP A 203 1.55 21.22 4.82
N ASN A 204 0.62 20.73 5.67
CA ASN A 204 0.89 19.73 6.69
C ASN A 204 0.79 18.28 6.18
N VAL A 205 0.46 18.06 4.90
CA VAL A 205 0.29 16.72 4.32
C VAL A 205 1.56 16.26 3.62
N ILE A 206 1.97 15.03 3.93
CA ILE A 206 2.99 14.29 3.20
C ILE A 206 2.29 13.18 2.42
N VAL A 207 2.33 13.25 1.11
CA VAL A 207 1.78 12.21 0.24
C VAL A 207 2.87 11.17 -0.04
N ILE A 208 2.56 9.90 0.23
CA ILE A 208 3.40 8.78 -0.16
C ILE A 208 2.62 7.80 -1.03
N SER A 209 3.28 7.22 -2.02
CA SER A 209 2.66 6.22 -2.88
C SER A 209 3.68 5.33 -3.56
N SER A 210 3.21 4.30 -4.26
CA SER A 210 4.08 3.46 -5.08
C SER A 210 3.35 2.84 -6.26
N PHE A 211 4.08 2.60 -7.35
CA PHE A 211 3.56 1.92 -8.53
C PHE A 211 3.44 0.40 -8.36
N SER A 212 3.78 -0.11 -7.17
CA SER A 212 3.69 -1.55 -6.84
C SER A 212 2.27 -2.11 -6.91
N LYS A 213 1.26 -1.27 -6.61
CA LYS A 213 -0.14 -1.69 -6.47
C LYS A 213 -1.03 -1.05 -7.53
N SER A 214 -0.94 0.27 -7.67
CA SER A 214 -1.77 1.02 -8.62
C SER A 214 -1.62 0.56 -10.07
N VAL A 215 -0.44 0.04 -10.44
CA VAL A 215 -0.15 -0.51 -11.77
C VAL A 215 0.39 -1.95 -11.73
N GLY A 216 0.39 -2.61 -10.57
CA GLY A 216 0.84 -4.00 -10.43
C GLY A 216 2.35 -4.22 -10.65
N LEU A 217 3.15 -3.19 -10.67
CA LEU A 217 4.58 -3.26 -11.02
C LEU A 217 5.49 -3.29 -9.78
N SER A 218 5.16 -4.16 -8.83
CA SER A 218 5.92 -4.28 -7.58
C SER A 218 7.40 -4.65 -7.78
N GLY A 219 7.73 -5.37 -8.84
CA GLY A 219 9.10 -5.75 -9.20
C GLY A 219 9.97 -4.57 -9.64
N LEU A 220 9.41 -3.49 -10.16
CA LEU A 220 10.17 -2.32 -10.60
C LEU A 220 10.69 -1.46 -9.45
N ARG A 221 10.16 -1.62 -8.21
CA ARG A 221 10.64 -0.92 -7.02
C ARG A 221 10.63 0.60 -7.14
N ILE A 222 9.54 1.21 -7.61
CA ILE A 222 9.37 2.66 -7.67
C ILE A 222 8.22 3.10 -6.77
N GLY A 223 8.51 4.06 -5.89
CA GLY A 223 7.58 4.83 -5.10
C GLY A 223 7.93 6.30 -5.15
N TYR A 224 7.08 7.17 -4.62
CA TYR A 224 7.36 8.59 -4.51
C TYR A 224 6.84 9.17 -3.20
N ILE A 225 7.46 10.30 -2.82
CA ILE A 225 7.10 11.13 -1.68
C ILE A 225 6.88 12.53 -2.21
N ALA A 226 5.83 13.20 -1.75
CA ALA A 226 5.56 14.59 -2.07
C ALA A 226 5.22 15.38 -0.80
N THR A 227 5.77 16.59 -0.68
CA THR A 227 5.51 17.51 0.43
C THR A 227 5.66 18.96 -0.04
N LYS A 228 4.98 19.91 0.60
CA LYS A 228 5.21 21.34 0.40
C LYS A 228 6.30 21.90 1.33
N ASN A 229 6.71 21.12 2.33
CA ASN A 229 7.75 21.52 3.28
C ASN A 229 9.15 21.32 2.68
N LYS A 230 9.81 22.43 2.34
CA LYS A 230 11.15 22.43 1.72
C LYS A 230 12.22 21.83 2.66
N GLU A 231 12.19 22.16 3.93
CA GLU A 231 13.17 21.70 4.91
C GLU A 231 13.10 20.18 5.09
N LEU A 232 11.87 19.64 5.19
CA LEU A 232 11.63 18.20 5.23
C LEU A 232 12.12 17.52 3.96
N TYR A 233 11.82 18.09 2.78
CA TYR A 233 12.31 17.56 1.51
C TYR A 233 13.83 17.49 1.45
N ASP A 234 14.53 18.57 1.81
CA ASP A 234 16.01 18.61 1.81
C ASP A 234 16.58 17.57 2.78
N THR A 235 15.97 17.41 3.96
CA THR A 235 16.35 16.38 4.93
C THR A 235 16.16 14.98 4.36
N MET A 236 15.03 14.70 3.74
CA MET A 236 14.76 13.42 3.09
C MET A 236 15.74 13.13 1.95
N LYS A 237 16.07 14.13 1.15
CA LYS A 237 17.04 14.01 0.05
C LYS A 237 18.44 13.62 0.55
N ILE A 238 18.91 14.24 1.63
CA ILE A 238 20.20 13.89 2.25
C ILE A 238 20.14 12.44 2.79
N ARG A 239 19.08 12.05 3.49
CA ARG A 239 18.95 10.69 4.02
C ARG A 239 18.88 9.63 2.91
N SER A 240 18.20 9.92 1.81
CA SER A 240 18.13 9.05 0.65
C SER A 240 19.49 8.89 -0.02
N LEU A 241 20.27 9.97 -0.14
CA LEU A 241 21.63 9.92 -0.68
C LEU A 241 22.49 8.90 0.06
N TYR A 242 22.50 8.95 1.40
CA TYR A 242 23.35 8.05 2.20
C TYR A 242 22.76 6.66 2.42
N LYS A 243 21.52 6.42 1.99
CA LYS A 243 20.88 5.11 2.05
C LYS A 243 21.10 4.28 0.79
N TYR A 244 20.93 4.88 -0.38
CA TYR A 244 20.99 4.19 -1.67
C TYR A 244 21.55 5.03 -2.82
N ASN A 245 22.15 6.18 -2.52
CA ASN A 245 22.75 7.12 -3.48
C ASN A 245 21.71 7.65 -4.49
N SER A 246 21.30 6.81 -5.43
CA SER A 246 20.23 7.08 -6.40
C SER A 246 19.46 5.79 -6.68
N ILE A 247 18.31 5.90 -7.30
CA ILE A 247 17.52 4.74 -7.71
C ILE A 247 17.75 4.42 -9.19
N SER A 248 17.50 3.16 -9.57
CA SER A 248 17.67 2.70 -10.94
C SER A 248 16.87 3.54 -11.93
N THR A 249 17.50 3.99 -12.99
CA THR A 249 16.90 4.83 -14.02
C THR A 249 15.99 4.06 -14.96
N VAL A 250 16.31 2.79 -15.27
CA VAL A 250 15.50 1.95 -16.18
C VAL A 250 14.06 1.77 -15.70
N PRO A 251 13.78 1.37 -14.46
CA PRO A 251 12.40 1.31 -13.96
C PRO A 251 11.69 2.66 -13.97
N GLN A 252 12.39 3.76 -13.71
CA GLN A 252 11.83 5.10 -13.76
C GLN A 252 11.41 5.47 -15.20
N GLU A 253 12.23 5.15 -16.19
CA GLU A 253 11.91 5.37 -17.59
C GLU A 253 10.68 4.56 -18.02
N ILE A 254 10.58 3.28 -17.62
CA ILE A 254 9.42 2.43 -17.90
C ILE A 254 8.13 3.05 -17.32
N ILE A 255 8.17 3.49 -16.06
CA ILE A 255 7.02 4.14 -15.42
C ILE A 255 6.68 5.46 -16.14
N ASN A 256 7.68 6.24 -16.51
CA ASN A 256 7.45 7.50 -17.21
C ASN A 256 6.74 7.28 -18.56
N GLN A 257 7.20 6.32 -19.36
CA GLN A 257 6.54 5.94 -20.62
C GLN A 257 5.12 5.39 -20.40
N LEU A 258 4.90 4.62 -19.33
CA LEU A 258 3.57 4.12 -18.98
C LEU A 258 2.60 5.29 -18.68
N LEU A 259 3.07 6.33 -18.01
CA LEU A 259 2.23 7.46 -17.61
C LEU A 259 2.04 8.51 -18.72
N THR A 260 2.98 8.61 -19.69
CA THR A 260 2.98 9.70 -20.67
C THR A 260 2.55 9.28 -22.08
N SER A 261 2.85 8.05 -22.51
CA SER A 261 2.50 7.60 -23.85
C SER A 261 1.03 7.15 -23.93
N ASN A 262 0.38 7.35 -25.09
CA ASN A 262 -0.99 6.88 -25.33
C ASN A 262 -1.13 5.36 -25.09
N LYS A 263 -0.13 4.58 -25.52
CA LYS A 263 -0.09 3.13 -25.29
C LYS A 263 -0.01 2.79 -23.82
N GLY A 264 0.79 3.55 -23.06
CA GLY A 264 0.95 3.39 -21.62
C GLY A 264 -0.32 3.72 -20.86
N GLN A 265 -0.96 4.84 -21.16
CA GLN A 265 -2.24 5.22 -20.56
C GLN A 265 -3.32 4.17 -20.82
N THR A 266 -3.44 3.68 -22.05
CA THR A 266 -4.36 2.59 -22.40
C THR A 266 -4.05 1.30 -21.62
N ALA A 267 -2.78 0.94 -21.47
CA ALA A 267 -2.38 -0.24 -20.70
C ALA A 267 -2.71 -0.08 -19.20
N PHE A 268 -2.48 1.10 -18.65
CA PHE A 268 -2.81 1.43 -17.28
C PHE A 268 -4.32 1.38 -17.00
N ASP A 269 -5.12 2.00 -17.88
CA ASP A 269 -6.58 2.00 -17.75
C ASP A 269 -7.16 0.59 -17.88
N ASN A 270 -6.69 -0.21 -18.82
CA ASN A 270 -7.10 -1.61 -18.97
C ASN A 270 -6.76 -2.45 -17.72
N TYR A 271 -5.55 -2.26 -17.17
CA TYR A 271 -5.13 -2.90 -15.93
C TYR A 271 -6.06 -2.54 -14.78
N ARG A 272 -6.33 -1.27 -14.60
CA ARG A 272 -7.17 -0.70 -13.56
C ARG A 272 -8.61 -1.21 -13.65
N MET A 273 -9.23 -1.09 -14.83
CA MET A 273 -10.62 -1.53 -15.06
C MET A 273 -10.81 -3.03 -14.77
N LYS A 274 -9.91 -3.87 -15.30
CA LYS A 274 -9.98 -5.33 -15.07
C LYS A 274 -9.80 -5.67 -13.60
N THR A 275 -8.79 -5.11 -12.94
CA THR A 275 -8.50 -5.40 -11.54
C THR A 275 -9.62 -4.92 -10.63
N LYS A 276 -10.16 -3.71 -10.84
CA LYS A 276 -11.30 -3.18 -10.09
C LYS A 276 -12.55 -4.05 -10.26
N ALA A 277 -12.83 -4.50 -11.48
CA ALA A 277 -14.00 -5.35 -11.76
C ALA A 277 -13.94 -6.68 -10.97
N GLU A 278 -12.80 -7.35 -10.96
CA GLU A 278 -12.65 -8.61 -10.21
C GLU A 278 -12.71 -8.39 -8.70
N ILE A 279 -12.08 -7.34 -8.17
CA ILE A 279 -12.18 -6.95 -6.76
C ILE A 279 -13.65 -6.73 -6.37
N THR A 280 -14.41 -5.98 -7.17
CA THR A 280 -15.83 -5.70 -6.91
C THR A 280 -16.67 -6.97 -6.87
N LYS A 281 -16.45 -7.90 -7.81
CA LYS A 281 -17.16 -9.20 -7.83
C LYS A 281 -16.81 -10.04 -6.59
N ASN A 282 -15.54 -10.08 -6.20
CA ASN A 282 -15.06 -10.87 -5.05
C ASN A 282 -15.60 -10.31 -3.73
N ILE A 283 -15.62 -8.99 -3.56
CA ILE A 283 -16.24 -8.35 -2.38
C ILE A 283 -17.75 -8.62 -2.34
N LYS A 284 -18.43 -8.49 -3.49
CA LYS A 284 -19.86 -8.81 -3.57
C LYS A 284 -20.13 -10.27 -3.18
N TYR A 285 -19.34 -11.22 -3.66
CA TYR A 285 -19.46 -12.63 -3.28
C TYR A 285 -19.34 -12.82 -1.77
N LEU A 286 -18.34 -12.18 -1.13
CA LEU A 286 -18.16 -12.24 0.33
C LEU A 286 -19.35 -11.66 1.08
N SER A 287 -19.88 -10.53 0.62
CA SER A 287 -21.04 -9.87 1.20
C SER A 287 -22.31 -10.73 1.06
N ASP A 288 -22.58 -11.25 -0.13
CA ASP A 288 -23.77 -12.07 -0.41
C ASP A 288 -23.78 -13.38 0.42
N ASN A 289 -22.61 -13.88 0.81
CA ASN A 289 -22.46 -15.10 1.63
C ASN A 289 -22.26 -14.81 3.13
N GLY A 290 -22.41 -13.57 3.58
CA GLY A 290 -22.28 -13.20 5.01
C GLY A 290 -20.88 -13.45 5.58
N LEU A 291 -19.83 -13.38 4.77
CA LEU A 291 -18.46 -13.66 5.19
C LEU A 291 -17.69 -12.43 5.65
N LEU A 292 -18.19 -11.22 5.36
CA LEU A 292 -17.52 -9.98 5.74
C LEU A 292 -17.49 -9.79 7.27
N PHE A 293 -16.49 -9.10 7.73
CA PHE A 293 -16.25 -8.79 9.14
C PHE A 293 -17.35 -7.94 9.75
N ASP A 294 -17.78 -8.30 10.97
CA ASP A 294 -18.95 -7.69 11.63
C ASP A 294 -18.74 -6.22 12.05
N GLU A 295 -17.49 -5.76 12.19
CA GLU A 295 -17.19 -4.36 12.51
C GLU A 295 -17.30 -3.41 11.30
N TYR A 296 -17.50 -3.91 10.08
CA TYR A 296 -17.68 -3.03 8.94
C TYR A 296 -18.95 -2.20 9.04
N THR A 297 -18.80 -0.87 8.94
CA THR A 297 -19.94 0.06 8.85
C THR A 297 -20.49 0.18 7.42
N ASP A 298 -19.61 -0.02 6.43
CA ASP A 298 -19.91 -0.01 4.99
C ASP A 298 -19.11 -1.13 4.31
N ILE A 299 -19.57 -1.58 3.15
CA ILE A 299 -18.88 -2.61 2.34
C ILE A 299 -17.50 -2.06 1.91
N PRO A 300 -16.40 -2.80 2.14
CA PRO A 300 -15.08 -2.37 1.70
C PRO A 300 -15.01 -2.25 0.18
N THR A 301 -14.21 -1.32 -0.32
CA THR A 301 -14.04 -1.05 -1.75
C THR A 301 -12.60 -1.23 -2.22
N GLY A 302 -11.66 -1.41 -1.29
CA GLY A 302 -10.25 -1.61 -1.55
C GLY A 302 -9.85 -3.04 -1.93
N PRO A 303 -8.56 -3.32 -2.11
CA PRO A 303 -8.08 -4.61 -2.60
C PRO A 303 -8.00 -5.71 -1.53
N PHE A 304 -8.50 -5.43 -0.32
CA PHE A 304 -8.53 -6.35 0.81
C PHE A 304 -9.92 -6.45 1.39
N ALA A 305 -10.17 -7.55 2.08
CA ALA A 305 -11.30 -7.69 2.98
C ALA A 305 -10.87 -8.43 4.25
N ILE A 306 -11.51 -8.11 5.36
CA ILE A 306 -11.48 -8.91 6.57
C ILE A 306 -12.72 -9.80 6.55
N ILE A 307 -12.56 -11.06 6.86
CA ILE A 307 -13.65 -12.05 6.83
C ILE A 307 -13.73 -12.84 8.14
N ASN A 308 -14.95 -13.26 8.50
CA ASN A 308 -15.26 -14.06 9.68
C ASN A 308 -14.87 -15.54 9.48
N LYS A 309 -13.62 -15.77 9.14
CA LYS A 309 -12.99 -17.09 9.04
C LYS A 309 -11.61 -17.08 9.64
N THR A 310 -11.28 -18.13 10.37
CA THR A 310 -9.96 -18.31 10.95
C THR A 310 -8.90 -18.64 9.87
N PHE A 311 -7.64 -18.43 10.20
CA PHE A 311 -6.54 -18.84 9.35
C PHE A 311 -6.57 -20.36 9.05
N ASP A 312 -6.87 -21.18 10.05
CA ASP A 312 -6.86 -22.65 9.92
C ASP A 312 -8.02 -23.17 9.05
N GLU A 313 -9.23 -22.60 9.17
CA GLU A 313 -10.34 -22.91 8.28
C GLU A 313 -9.98 -22.62 6.82
N LEU A 314 -9.41 -21.44 6.55
CA LEU A 314 -8.99 -21.04 5.21
C LEU A 314 -7.87 -21.93 4.68
N LEU A 315 -6.85 -22.20 5.50
CA LEU A 315 -5.73 -23.07 5.12
C LEU A 315 -6.20 -24.50 4.79
N SER A 316 -7.18 -25.03 5.55
CA SER A 316 -7.77 -26.34 5.27
C SER A 316 -8.51 -26.39 3.92
N ALA A 317 -9.04 -25.26 3.46
CA ALA A 317 -9.66 -25.09 2.14
C ALA A 317 -8.61 -24.70 1.05
N LYS A 318 -7.31 -24.78 1.35
CA LYS A 318 -6.21 -24.39 0.47
C LYS A 318 -6.19 -22.90 0.12
N ILE A 319 -6.64 -22.06 1.04
CA ILE A 319 -6.59 -20.60 0.93
C ILE A 319 -5.60 -20.07 1.97
N SER A 320 -4.57 -19.35 1.55
CA SER A 320 -3.67 -18.68 2.48
C SER A 320 -4.13 -17.26 2.78
N SER A 321 -4.27 -16.93 4.05
CA SER A 321 -4.74 -15.65 4.58
C SER A 321 -3.79 -15.11 5.65
N VAL A 322 -4.13 -14.01 6.29
CA VAL A 322 -3.37 -13.49 7.45
C VAL A 322 -4.34 -13.21 8.59
N PRO A 323 -4.15 -13.78 9.79
CA PRO A 323 -4.96 -13.46 10.97
C PRO A 323 -4.95 -11.96 11.27
N LEU A 324 -6.11 -11.39 11.60
CA LEU A 324 -6.27 -9.93 11.75
C LEU A 324 -5.41 -9.35 12.89
N ASN A 325 -5.15 -10.12 13.96
CA ASN A 325 -4.28 -9.66 15.05
C ASN A 325 -2.86 -9.28 14.59
N LYS A 326 -2.40 -9.73 13.40
CA LYS A 326 -1.11 -9.33 12.81
C LYS A 326 -1.11 -7.91 12.23
N PHE A 327 -2.28 -7.27 12.21
CA PHE A 327 -2.51 -5.91 11.73
C PHE A 327 -2.87 -4.92 12.84
N THR A 328 -2.64 -5.29 14.11
CA THR A 328 -2.80 -4.43 15.28
C THR A 328 -1.45 -4.08 15.89
N PHE A 329 -1.40 -3.01 16.70
CA PHE A 329 -0.13 -2.54 17.28
C PHE A 329 0.57 -3.59 18.15
N LYS A 330 -0.17 -4.26 19.04
CA LYS A 330 0.43 -5.16 20.06
C LYS A 330 0.25 -6.65 19.76
N ASN A 331 -0.48 -7.03 18.70
CA ASN A 331 -0.90 -8.42 18.42
C ASN A 331 -1.59 -9.14 19.60
N THR A 332 -2.12 -8.40 20.59
CA THR A 332 -2.60 -8.94 21.86
C THR A 332 -4.08 -9.26 21.90
N GLU A 333 -4.83 -8.86 20.88
CA GLU A 333 -6.27 -9.09 20.80
C GLU A 333 -6.54 -10.51 20.27
N GLU A 334 -6.61 -11.49 21.21
CA GLU A 334 -6.77 -12.92 20.88
C GLU A 334 -8.01 -13.21 20.02
N HIS A 335 -9.15 -12.50 20.25
CA HIS A 335 -10.38 -12.68 19.47
C HIS A 335 -10.18 -12.37 17.98
N LEU A 336 -9.21 -11.51 17.62
CA LEU A 336 -8.89 -11.19 16.23
C LEU A 336 -8.14 -12.31 15.48
N LYS A 337 -7.77 -13.38 16.16
CA LYS A 337 -7.29 -14.62 15.51
C LYS A 337 -8.42 -15.38 14.81
N ASN A 338 -9.68 -15.13 15.22
CA ASN A 338 -10.86 -15.77 14.66
C ASN A 338 -11.31 -15.17 13.31
N VAL A 339 -10.67 -14.08 12.90
CA VAL A 339 -10.94 -13.41 11.64
C VAL A 339 -9.65 -13.23 10.86
N SER A 340 -9.76 -13.20 9.54
CA SER A 340 -8.58 -13.13 8.66
C SER A 340 -8.71 -12.01 7.63
N ARG A 341 -7.57 -11.38 7.30
CA ARG A 341 -7.43 -10.53 6.15
C ARG A 341 -7.07 -11.38 4.93
N ILE A 342 -7.77 -11.13 3.83
CA ILE A 342 -7.50 -11.69 2.51
C ILE A 342 -7.28 -10.56 1.48
N SER A 343 -6.50 -10.85 0.44
CA SER A 343 -6.52 -10.07 -0.80
C SER A 343 -7.70 -10.53 -1.64
N VAL A 344 -8.45 -9.60 -2.20
CA VAL A 344 -9.57 -9.89 -3.11
C VAL A 344 -9.22 -9.56 -4.57
N SER A 345 -7.92 -9.34 -4.85
CA SER A 345 -7.40 -8.95 -6.17
C SER A 345 -6.93 -10.16 -6.97
N VAL A 346 -7.83 -11.09 -7.24
CA VAL A 346 -7.60 -12.32 -8.02
C VAL A 346 -8.77 -12.55 -8.95
N ASP A 347 -8.60 -13.43 -9.95
CA ASP A 347 -9.68 -13.86 -10.85
C ASP A 347 -10.90 -14.35 -10.07
N HIS A 348 -12.10 -13.89 -10.44
CA HIS A 348 -13.32 -14.17 -9.73
C HIS A 348 -13.72 -15.66 -9.77
N ASN A 349 -13.53 -16.32 -10.90
CA ASN A 349 -13.92 -17.75 -11.02
C ASN A 349 -13.03 -18.60 -10.13
N LEU A 350 -11.73 -18.31 -10.10
CA LEU A 350 -10.78 -18.97 -9.20
C LEU A 350 -11.13 -18.68 -7.73
N PHE A 351 -11.49 -17.44 -7.40
CA PHE A 351 -11.90 -17.05 -6.05
C PHE A 351 -13.13 -17.86 -5.59
N VAL A 352 -14.19 -17.88 -6.40
CA VAL A 352 -15.44 -18.61 -6.11
C VAL A 352 -15.15 -20.10 -5.95
N GLU A 353 -14.37 -20.72 -6.84
CA GLU A 353 -14.03 -22.14 -6.76
C GLU A 353 -13.47 -22.54 -5.38
N TYR A 354 -12.54 -21.75 -4.84
CA TYR A 354 -11.93 -22.05 -3.55
C TYR A 354 -12.87 -21.75 -2.37
N PHE A 355 -13.64 -20.66 -2.44
CA PHE A 355 -14.58 -20.31 -1.39
C PHE A 355 -15.79 -21.24 -1.33
N ASP A 356 -16.28 -21.76 -2.45
CA ASP A 356 -17.32 -22.78 -2.48
C ASP A 356 -16.86 -24.09 -1.82
N ARG A 357 -15.57 -24.43 -1.95
CA ARG A 357 -14.99 -25.57 -1.21
C ARG A 357 -14.94 -25.32 0.29
N LEU A 358 -14.64 -24.09 0.71
CA LEU A 358 -14.68 -23.69 2.12
C LEU A 358 -16.08 -23.84 2.69
N MET A 359 -17.10 -23.32 1.99
CA MET A 359 -18.49 -23.34 2.44
C MET A 359 -19.09 -24.75 2.51
N LYS A 360 -18.63 -25.69 1.68
CA LYS A 360 -19.07 -27.11 1.72
C LYS A 360 -18.47 -27.88 2.89
N LYS A 361 -17.40 -27.40 3.51
CA LYS A 361 -16.73 -28.03 4.66
C LYS A 361 -17.21 -27.48 5.99
N SER A 362 -17.85 -26.30 6.00
CA SER A 362 -18.47 -25.64 7.16
C SER A 362 -19.88 -26.17 7.35
#